data_95e5df076c6eb965df60d8d7c291b1ea
#
_entry.id   95e5df076c6eb965df60d8d7c291b1ea
#
_cell.length_a   1.000
_cell.length_b   1.000
_cell.length_c   1.000
_cell.angle_alpha   90.00
_cell.angle_beta   90.00
_cell.angle_gamma   90.00
#
_symmetry.space_group_name_H-M   'P 1'
#
loop_
_entity.id
_entity.type
_entity.pdbx_description
1 polymer ?
#
loop_
_entity_poly.entity_id
_entity_poly.type
_entity_poly.pdbx_seq_one_letter_code
_entity_poly.pdbx_strand_id
1 'polypeptide(L)'
;VTTSAASQASLPRGRRTARPSGDDRELAILATAENLLEDRPLADISVDDLAKGAGISRPTFYFYFPSKEAVLLTLLDRVVNQADMALQTLAENPTDTDRENMWRTGINVFFETFGSHKAVTRAGQAARATSVEVAELWSTFMQKWIAYTAAVIDAERDRGAAPRTLPAHELATALNLMNERTLFASFAGEQPSVPEARVLDTLVHIWVTSIYGENR
;
A
#
# COMPACT_ATOMS: atom_id res chain seq x y z
N VAL A 1 62.09 -3.39 49.76
CA VAL A 1 62.00 -3.96 48.42
C VAL A 1 60.51 -4.36 48.28
N THR A 2 59.69 -3.50 47.67
CA THR A 2 58.26 -3.74 47.40
C THR A 2 58.09 -3.85 45.92
N THR A 3 57.68 -5.05 45.45
CA THR A 3 57.41 -5.37 44.06
C THR A 3 55.93 -5.05 43.77
N SER A 4 55.68 -4.09 42.87
CA SER A 4 54.34 -3.73 42.37
C SER A 4 53.95 -4.72 41.29
N ALA A 5 52.81 -5.40 41.48
CA ALA A 5 52.19 -6.25 40.47
C ALA A 5 51.26 -5.41 39.59
N ALA A 6 51.60 -5.32 38.31
CA ALA A 6 50.77 -4.65 37.32
C ALA A 6 49.57 -5.52 36.98
N SER A 7 48.37 -4.98 37.24
CA SER A 7 47.07 -5.58 36.84
C SER A 7 46.85 -5.39 35.34
N GLN A 8 46.84 -6.49 34.58
CA GLN A 8 46.42 -6.48 33.18
C GLN A 8 44.91 -6.37 33.08
N ALA A 9 44.40 -5.21 32.65
CA ALA A 9 43.00 -5.01 32.33
C ALA A 9 42.68 -5.79 31.04
N SER A 10 41.82 -6.80 31.14
CA SER A 10 41.25 -7.52 29.99
C SER A 10 40.30 -6.64 29.22
N LEU A 11 40.57 -6.42 27.93
CA LEU A 11 39.66 -5.75 26.99
C LEU A 11 38.32 -6.50 26.88
N PRO A 12 37.18 -5.81 26.83
CA PRO A 12 35.89 -6.45 26.67
C PRO A 12 35.76 -7.10 25.28
N ARG A 13 35.52 -8.41 25.28
CA ARG A 13 35.21 -9.18 24.06
C ARG A 13 34.03 -8.55 23.35
N GLY A 14 34.23 -8.14 22.09
CA GLY A 14 33.23 -7.55 21.23
C GLY A 14 31.90 -8.34 21.25
N ARG A 15 30.79 -7.61 21.39
CA ARG A 15 29.44 -8.11 21.34
C ARG A 15 29.26 -8.86 20.01
N ARG A 16 29.14 -10.19 20.04
CA ARG A 16 28.73 -10.98 18.89
C ARG A 16 27.37 -10.43 18.48
N THR A 17 27.27 -9.78 17.31
CA THR A 17 26.01 -9.45 16.69
C THR A 17 25.18 -10.73 16.59
N ALA A 18 24.00 -10.72 17.18
CA ALA A 18 23.10 -11.86 17.13
C ALA A 18 22.88 -12.23 15.65
N ARG A 19 22.91 -13.54 15.33
CA ARG A 19 22.65 -14.02 13.98
C ARG A 19 21.23 -13.62 13.62
N PRO A 20 20.98 -12.95 12.46
CA PRO A 20 19.65 -12.53 12.06
C PRO A 20 18.65 -13.68 12.15
N SER A 21 17.47 -13.41 12.71
CA SER A 21 16.37 -14.38 12.79
C SER A 21 15.84 -14.74 11.39
N GLY A 22 14.96 -15.73 11.28
CA GLY A 22 14.26 -16.04 10.03
C GLY A 22 13.50 -14.84 9.52
N ASP A 23 12.75 -14.22 10.41
CA ASP A 23 11.90 -13.03 10.11
C ASP A 23 12.77 -11.83 9.67
N ASP A 24 13.93 -11.61 10.27
CA ASP A 24 14.84 -10.53 9.85
C ASP A 24 15.32 -10.69 8.41
N ARG A 25 15.55 -11.95 7.95
CA ARG A 25 15.98 -12.22 6.58
C ARG A 25 14.86 -12.05 5.57
N GLU A 26 13.64 -12.48 5.90
CA GLU A 26 12.48 -12.24 5.07
C GLU A 26 12.25 -10.73 4.90
N LEU A 27 12.27 -9.98 5.99
CA LEU A 27 12.18 -8.51 5.96
C LEU A 27 13.28 -7.87 5.13
N ALA A 28 14.51 -8.38 5.20
CA ALA A 28 15.63 -7.89 4.40
C ALA A 28 15.43 -8.13 2.90
N ILE A 29 14.85 -9.28 2.50
CA ILE A 29 14.50 -9.56 1.10
C ILE A 29 13.43 -8.58 0.62
N LEU A 30 12.38 -8.37 1.41
CA LEU A 30 11.27 -7.47 1.06
C LEU A 30 11.76 -6.01 0.95
N ALA A 31 12.54 -5.52 1.91
CA ALA A 31 13.12 -4.19 1.86
C ALA A 31 14.06 -4.01 0.65
N THR A 32 14.85 -5.03 0.32
CA THR A 32 15.70 -5.02 -0.87
C THR A 32 14.87 -4.94 -2.15
N ALA A 33 13.80 -5.71 -2.24
CA ALA A 33 12.92 -5.70 -3.40
C ALA A 33 12.24 -4.34 -3.60
N GLU A 34 11.72 -3.75 -2.53
CA GLU A 34 11.09 -2.43 -2.57
C GLU A 34 12.07 -1.36 -3.05
N ASN A 35 13.30 -1.33 -2.50
CA ASN A 35 14.34 -0.40 -2.93
C ASN A 35 14.73 -0.60 -4.42
N LEU A 36 14.84 -1.83 -4.89
CA LEU A 36 15.19 -2.09 -6.30
C LEU A 36 14.07 -1.70 -7.26
N LEU A 37 12.82 -1.82 -6.83
CA LEU A 37 11.64 -1.41 -7.62
C LEU A 37 11.55 0.12 -7.80
N GLU A 38 12.21 0.92 -6.96
CA GLU A 38 12.31 2.37 -7.18
C GLU A 38 13.04 2.70 -8.49
N ASP A 39 14.10 1.94 -8.80
CA ASP A 39 15.00 2.21 -9.92
C ASP A 39 14.63 1.45 -11.22
N ARG A 40 14.00 0.26 -11.11
CA ARG A 40 13.78 -0.62 -12.28
C ARG A 40 12.57 -1.55 -12.09
N PRO A 41 11.93 -1.98 -13.22
CA PRO A 41 10.78 -2.89 -13.15
C PRO A 41 11.19 -4.28 -12.64
N LEU A 42 10.23 -5.02 -12.08
CA LEU A 42 10.46 -6.39 -11.57
C LEU A 42 11.09 -7.32 -12.61
N ALA A 43 10.77 -7.14 -13.90
CA ALA A 43 11.33 -7.96 -14.98
C ALA A 43 12.86 -7.92 -14.98
N ASP A 44 13.46 -6.76 -14.69
CA ASP A 44 14.90 -6.52 -14.71
C ASP A 44 15.60 -6.80 -13.35
N ILE A 45 14.83 -7.21 -12.33
CA ILE A 45 15.35 -7.64 -11.04
C ILE A 45 15.54 -9.16 -11.06
N SER A 46 16.77 -9.61 -10.75
CA SER A 46 17.06 -11.05 -10.62
C SER A 46 16.95 -11.51 -9.16
N VAL A 47 16.79 -12.84 -8.95
CA VAL A 47 16.88 -13.43 -7.60
C VAL A 47 18.25 -13.22 -6.98
N ASP A 48 19.30 -13.13 -7.80
CA ASP A 48 20.67 -12.86 -7.30
C ASP A 48 20.79 -11.42 -6.78
N ASP A 49 20.13 -10.44 -7.41
CA ASP A 49 20.05 -9.07 -6.89
C ASP A 49 19.36 -9.02 -5.52
N LEU A 50 18.24 -9.72 -5.39
CA LEU A 50 17.48 -9.78 -4.14
C LEU A 50 18.29 -10.46 -3.02
N ALA A 51 18.90 -11.61 -3.32
CA ALA A 51 19.71 -12.33 -2.36
C ALA A 51 20.92 -11.51 -1.91
N LYS A 52 21.64 -10.90 -2.86
CA LYS A 52 22.81 -10.05 -2.59
C LYS A 52 22.44 -8.83 -1.75
N GLY A 53 21.36 -8.13 -2.09
CA GLY A 53 20.89 -6.97 -1.34
C GLY A 53 20.44 -7.31 0.08
N ALA A 54 19.83 -8.48 0.27
CA ALA A 54 19.45 -8.99 1.58
C ALA A 54 20.62 -9.62 2.39
N GLY A 55 21.83 -9.67 1.84
CA GLY A 55 23.00 -10.25 2.51
C GLY A 55 22.91 -11.77 2.69
N ILE A 56 22.21 -12.49 1.80
CA ILE A 56 22.01 -13.94 1.84
C ILE A 56 22.47 -14.61 0.55
N SER A 57 22.59 -15.93 0.57
CA SER A 57 22.86 -16.70 -0.65
C SER A 57 21.57 -16.97 -1.45
N ARG A 58 21.70 -17.19 -2.76
CA ARG A 58 20.59 -17.59 -3.62
C ARG A 58 19.83 -18.84 -3.13
N PRO A 59 20.48 -19.92 -2.68
CA PRO A 59 19.76 -21.05 -2.05
C PRO A 59 18.99 -20.65 -0.80
N THR A 60 19.51 -19.72 0.00
CA THR A 60 18.80 -19.19 1.17
C THR A 60 17.58 -18.37 0.79
N PHE A 61 17.63 -17.61 -0.32
CA PHE A 61 16.45 -16.90 -0.84
C PHE A 61 15.28 -17.87 -1.11
N TYR A 62 15.53 -18.98 -1.80
CA TYR A 62 14.48 -19.95 -2.13
C TYR A 62 13.89 -20.67 -0.91
N PHE A 63 14.51 -20.56 0.25
CA PHE A 63 13.90 -21.02 1.50
C PHE A 63 12.75 -20.10 1.96
N TYR A 64 12.81 -18.80 1.64
CA TYR A 64 11.81 -17.82 2.02
C TYR A 64 10.76 -17.59 0.92
N PHE A 65 11.21 -17.45 -0.31
CA PHE A 65 10.35 -17.13 -1.45
C PHE A 65 10.62 -18.05 -2.64
N PRO A 66 9.57 -18.67 -3.24
CA PRO A 66 9.73 -19.52 -4.40
C PRO A 66 10.17 -18.75 -5.65
N SER A 67 9.87 -17.44 -5.72
CA SER A 67 10.18 -16.58 -6.88
C SER A 67 10.22 -15.11 -6.49
N LYS A 68 10.68 -14.24 -7.38
CA LYS A 68 10.62 -12.78 -7.22
C LYS A 68 9.18 -12.26 -7.31
N GLU A 69 8.34 -12.94 -8.05
CA GLU A 69 6.90 -12.64 -8.13
C GLU A 69 6.20 -12.85 -6.79
N ALA A 70 6.58 -13.90 -6.04
CA ALA A 70 6.08 -14.13 -4.69
C ALA A 70 6.52 -13.03 -3.71
N VAL A 71 7.71 -12.47 -3.89
CA VAL A 71 8.17 -11.29 -3.12
C VAL A 71 7.29 -10.08 -3.41
N LEU A 72 6.99 -9.79 -4.70
CA LEU A 72 6.11 -8.70 -5.08
C LEU A 72 4.70 -8.89 -4.52
N LEU A 73 4.15 -10.11 -4.60
CA LEU A 73 2.82 -10.42 -4.05
C LEU A 73 2.77 -10.13 -2.55
N THR A 74 3.80 -10.54 -1.80
CA THR A 74 3.89 -10.26 -0.35
C THR A 74 4.02 -8.76 -0.05
N LEU A 75 4.79 -8.01 -0.84
CA LEU A 75 4.87 -6.56 -0.70
C LEU A 75 3.52 -5.90 -0.96
N LEU A 76 2.85 -6.28 -2.05
CA LEU A 76 1.54 -5.74 -2.40
C LEU A 76 0.48 -6.07 -1.36
N ASP A 77 0.47 -7.31 -0.84
CA ASP A 77 -0.43 -7.73 0.24
C ASP A 77 -0.23 -6.88 1.51
N ARG A 78 1.01 -6.55 1.86
CA ARG A 78 1.31 -5.64 3.00
C ARG A 78 0.74 -4.25 2.79
N VAL A 79 0.90 -3.66 1.59
CA VAL A 79 0.36 -2.33 1.27
C VAL A 79 -1.17 -2.35 1.30
N VAL A 80 -1.80 -3.37 0.71
CA VAL A 80 -3.25 -3.57 0.73
C VAL A 80 -3.78 -3.71 2.16
N ASN A 81 -3.13 -4.54 2.98
CA ASN A 81 -3.51 -4.72 4.39
C ASN A 81 -3.35 -3.44 5.21
N GLN A 82 -2.31 -2.65 4.96
CA GLN A 82 -2.12 -1.35 5.62
C GLN A 82 -3.26 -0.39 5.29
N ALA A 83 -3.66 -0.28 4.02
CA ALA A 83 -4.79 0.53 3.61
C ALA A 83 -6.09 0.02 4.23
N ASP A 84 -6.29 -1.30 4.25
CA ASP A 84 -7.47 -1.95 4.80
C ASP A 84 -7.65 -1.67 6.29
N MET A 85 -6.58 -1.81 7.07
CA MET A 85 -6.58 -1.51 8.50
C MET A 85 -6.86 -0.03 8.79
N ALA A 86 -6.26 0.88 8.02
CA ALA A 86 -6.49 2.31 8.19
C ALA A 86 -7.95 2.69 7.90
N LEU A 87 -8.54 2.15 6.84
CA LEU A 87 -9.93 2.39 6.48
C LEU A 87 -10.91 1.76 7.49
N GLN A 88 -10.62 0.56 8.00
CA GLN A 88 -11.42 -0.06 9.06
C GLN A 88 -11.43 0.81 10.32
N THR A 89 -10.27 1.33 10.73
CA THR A 89 -10.16 2.22 11.89
C THR A 89 -11.03 3.48 11.71
N LEU A 90 -11.07 4.05 10.51
CA LEU A 90 -11.95 5.18 10.20
C LEU A 90 -13.43 4.80 10.24
N ALA A 91 -13.79 3.62 9.71
CA ALA A 91 -15.16 3.13 9.70
C ALA A 91 -15.71 2.88 11.12
N GLU A 92 -14.87 2.38 12.02
CA GLU A 92 -15.22 2.11 13.42
C GLU A 92 -15.28 3.37 14.28
N ASN A 93 -14.55 4.44 13.90
CA ASN A 93 -14.46 5.68 14.64
C ASN A 93 -14.82 6.89 13.75
N PRO A 94 -16.08 7.04 13.34
CA PRO A 94 -16.49 8.18 12.53
C PRO A 94 -16.35 9.47 13.35
N THR A 95 -15.34 10.26 13.03
CA THR A 95 -15.00 11.50 13.77
C THR A 95 -15.63 12.74 13.18
N ASP A 96 -16.18 12.65 11.96
CA ASP A 96 -16.55 13.82 11.20
C ASP A 96 -18.03 13.84 10.81
N THR A 97 -18.71 14.94 11.08
CA THR A 97 -20.07 15.23 10.64
C THR A 97 -20.12 15.97 9.30
N ASP A 98 -18.98 16.48 8.83
CA ASP A 98 -18.86 17.12 7.53
C ASP A 98 -18.66 16.07 6.43
N ARG A 99 -19.55 16.09 5.44
CA ARG A 99 -19.60 15.13 4.33
C ARG A 99 -18.35 15.15 3.47
N GLU A 100 -17.86 16.36 3.15
CA GLU A 100 -16.67 16.52 2.31
C GLU A 100 -15.45 15.94 3.03
N ASN A 101 -15.31 16.24 4.30
CA ASN A 101 -14.16 15.79 5.10
C ASN A 101 -14.20 14.28 5.35
N MET A 102 -15.38 13.69 5.52
CA MET A 102 -15.54 12.23 5.62
C MET A 102 -14.99 11.52 4.35
N TRP A 103 -15.41 11.94 3.16
CA TRP A 103 -14.91 11.36 1.92
C TRP A 103 -13.44 11.69 1.67
N ARG A 104 -13.02 12.91 1.97
CA ARG A 104 -11.62 13.33 1.90
C ARG A 104 -10.72 12.41 2.71
N THR A 105 -11.08 12.14 3.95
CA THR A 105 -10.30 11.29 4.85
C THR A 105 -10.21 9.86 4.31
N GLY A 106 -11.31 9.28 3.84
CA GLY A 106 -11.31 7.94 3.23
C GLY A 106 -10.45 7.87 1.96
N ILE A 107 -10.61 8.83 1.04
CA ILE A 107 -9.82 8.88 -0.20
C ILE A 107 -8.33 9.10 0.11
N ASN A 108 -8.03 9.93 1.12
CA ASN A 108 -6.64 10.22 1.52
C ASN A 108 -5.91 8.98 2.06
N VAL A 109 -6.59 8.03 2.69
CA VAL A 109 -5.96 6.76 3.10
C VAL A 109 -5.37 6.03 1.89
N PHE A 110 -6.11 5.94 0.77
CA PHE A 110 -5.59 5.34 -0.45
C PHE A 110 -4.42 6.16 -1.01
N PHE A 111 -4.59 7.49 -1.08
CA PHE A 111 -3.55 8.38 -1.61
C PHE A 111 -2.24 8.24 -0.82
N GLU A 112 -2.28 8.31 0.50
CA GLU A 112 -1.10 8.21 1.35
C GLU A 112 -0.49 6.81 1.34
N THR A 113 -1.30 5.77 1.51
CA THR A 113 -0.78 4.40 1.62
C THR A 113 -0.13 3.94 0.31
N PHE A 114 -0.84 4.05 -0.81
CA PHE A 114 -0.29 3.66 -2.11
C PHE A 114 0.76 4.65 -2.62
N GLY A 115 0.66 5.92 -2.25
CA GLY A 115 1.63 6.96 -2.54
C GLY A 115 2.96 6.79 -1.80
N SER A 116 2.94 6.27 -0.57
CA SER A 116 4.15 5.96 0.19
C SER A 116 4.91 4.75 -0.36
N HIS A 117 4.23 3.88 -1.14
CA HIS A 117 4.78 2.66 -1.75
C HIS A 117 4.63 2.68 -3.28
N LYS A 118 4.94 3.82 -3.93
CA LYS A 118 4.72 4.01 -5.39
C LYS A 118 5.37 2.93 -6.24
N ALA A 119 6.57 2.48 -5.89
CA ALA A 119 7.29 1.47 -6.65
C ALA A 119 6.58 0.10 -6.60
N VAL A 120 6.14 -0.33 -5.41
CA VAL A 120 5.36 -1.56 -5.23
C VAL A 120 4.00 -1.43 -5.92
N THR A 121 3.33 -0.28 -5.79
CA THR A 121 2.05 0.01 -6.44
C THR A 121 2.15 -0.10 -7.96
N ARG A 122 3.16 0.51 -8.58
CA ARG A 122 3.42 0.41 -10.03
C ARG A 122 3.72 -1.02 -10.48
N ALA A 123 4.57 -1.74 -9.71
CA ALA A 123 4.91 -3.12 -10.02
C ALA A 123 3.69 -4.06 -9.89
N GLY A 124 2.87 -3.87 -8.86
CA GLY A 124 1.61 -4.59 -8.68
C GLY A 124 0.61 -4.34 -9.81
N GLN A 125 0.45 -3.07 -10.23
CA GLN A 125 -0.38 -2.72 -11.38
C GLN A 125 0.07 -3.42 -12.66
N ALA A 126 1.37 -3.43 -12.94
CA ALA A 126 1.92 -4.12 -14.11
C ALA A 126 1.71 -5.65 -14.04
N ALA A 127 1.82 -6.24 -12.85
CA ALA A 127 1.68 -7.67 -12.64
C ALA A 127 0.22 -8.18 -12.74
N ARG A 128 -0.80 -7.31 -12.56
CA ARG A 128 -2.22 -7.70 -12.61
C ARG A 128 -2.64 -8.37 -13.91
N ALA A 129 -2.02 -8.02 -15.02
CA ALA A 129 -2.33 -8.61 -16.33
C ALA A 129 -1.75 -10.02 -16.52
N THR A 130 -0.77 -10.42 -15.70
CA THR A 130 0.02 -11.65 -15.89
C THR A 130 0.02 -12.58 -14.67
N SER A 131 -0.40 -12.11 -13.49
CA SER A 131 -0.51 -12.92 -12.26
C SER A 131 -1.96 -12.96 -11.78
N VAL A 132 -2.49 -14.19 -11.70
CA VAL A 132 -3.83 -14.45 -11.17
C VAL A 132 -3.91 -14.06 -9.70
N GLU A 133 -2.88 -14.37 -8.92
CA GLU A 133 -2.82 -14.09 -7.48
C GLU A 133 -2.86 -12.59 -7.21
N VAL A 134 -2.12 -11.79 -7.99
CA VAL A 134 -2.15 -10.32 -7.88
C VAL A 134 -3.53 -9.76 -8.28
N ALA A 135 -4.13 -10.32 -9.35
CA ALA A 135 -5.46 -9.91 -9.80
C ALA A 135 -6.54 -10.24 -8.75
N GLU A 136 -6.47 -11.42 -8.12
CA GLU A 136 -7.40 -11.85 -7.07
C GLU A 136 -7.25 -11.01 -5.80
N LEU A 137 -6.03 -10.78 -5.33
CA LEU A 137 -5.74 -9.91 -4.18
C LEU A 137 -6.37 -8.53 -4.38
N TRP A 138 -6.12 -7.92 -5.53
CA TRP A 138 -6.63 -6.60 -5.87
C TRP A 138 -8.16 -6.58 -5.99
N SER A 139 -8.73 -7.56 -6.67
CA SER A 139 -10.17 -7.69 -6.85
C SER A 139 -10.90 -7.81 -5.51
N THR A 140 -10.39 -8.65 -4.61
CA THR A 140 -10.96 -8.84 -3.26
C THR A 140 -10.95 -7.53 -2.47
N PHE A 141 -9.83 -6.82 -2.48
CA PHE A 141 -9.71 -5.53 -1.83
C PHE A 141 -10.70 -4.50 -2.40
N MET A 142 -10.77 -4.37 -3.72
CA MET A 142 -11.69 -3.43 -4.38
C MET A 142 -13.15 -3.76 -4.10
N GLN A 143 -13.56 -5.03 -4.19
CA GLN A 143 -14.95 -5.45 -3.92
C GLN A 143 -15.38 -5.10 -2.50
N LYS A 144 -14.52 -5.33 -1.50
CA LYS A 144 -14.79 -4.98 -0.11
C LYS A 144 -15.10 -3.48 0.03
N TRP A 145 -14.26 -2.61 -0.54
CA TRP A 145 -14.41 -1.17 -0.37
C TRP A 145 -15.49 -0.56 -1.24
N ILE A 146 -15.79 -1.16 -2.40
CA ILE A 146 -16.97 -0.82 -3.20
C ILE A 146 -18.25 -1.12 -2.40
N ALA A 147 -18.34 -2.29 -1.77
CA ALA A 147 -19.48 -2.65 -0.94
C ALA A 147 -19.65 -1.71 0.27
N TYR A 148 -18.56 -1.38 0.96
CA TYR A 148 -18.57 -0.40 2.05
C TYR A 148 -19.03 0.99 1.57
N THR A 149 -18.46 1.50 0.47
CA THR A 149 -18.85 2.79 -0.13
C THR A 149 -20.34 2.80 -0.49
N ALA A 150 -20.84 1.73 -1.09
CA ALA A 150 -22.26 1.60 -1.43
C ALA A 150 -23.16 1.65 -0.19
N ALA A 151 -22.77 0.98 0.88
CA ALA A 151 -23.52 1.01 2.14
C ALA A 151 -23.56 2.42 2.76
N VAL A 152 -22.44 3.16 2.72
CA VAL A 152 -22.39 4.56 3.18
C VAL A 152 -23.30 5.44 2.31
N ILE A 153 -23.27 5.31 0.98
CA ILE A 153 -24.16 6.06 0.08
C ILE A 153 -25.63 5.77 0.38
N ASP A 154 -26.01 4.51 0.60
CA ASP A 154 -27.38 4.16 0.96
C ASP A 154 -27.79 4.72 2.32
N ALA A 155 -26.92 4.69 3.32
CA ALA A 155 -27.18 5.32 4.62
C ALA A 155 -27.39 6.85 4.49
N GLU A 156 -26.59 7.54 3.66
CA GLU A 156 -26.78 8.97 3.37
C GLU A 156 -28.14 9.27 2.73
N ARG A 157 -28.59 8.38 1.82
CA ARG A 157 -29.90 8.47 1.16
C ARG A 157 -31.05 8.21 2.11
N ASP A 158 -30.93 7.22 2.99
CA ASP A 158 -31.98 6.85 3.95
C ASP A 158 -32.22 7.95 4.98
N ARG A 159 -31.19 8.69 5.37
CA ARG A 159 -31.36 9.88 6.23
C ARG A 159 -31.74 11.17 5.46
N GLY A 160 -31.98 11.08 4.14
CA GLY A 160 -32.38 12.21 3.30
C GLY A 160 -31.25 13.19 2.98
N ALA A 161 -29.99 12.80 3.22
CA ALA A 161 -28.82 13.65 3.01
C ALA A 161 -28.29 13.62 1.56
N ALA A 162 -28.59 12.56 0.81
CA ALA A 162 -28.22 12.39 -0.59
C ALA A 162 -29.43 12.00 -1.45
N PRO A 163 -29.49 12.44 -2.72
CA PRO A 163 -30.57 12.05 -3.63
C PRO A 163 -30.44 10.59 -4.09
N ARG A 164 -31.57 9.95 -4.39
CA ARG A 164 -31.59 8.61 -5.00
C ARG A 164 -31.51 8.75 -6.52
N THR A 165 -30.29 8.68 -7.05
CA THR A 165 -30.00 8.78 -8.49
C THR A 165 -29.75 7.39 -9.09
N LEU A 166 -28.47 6.99 -9.22
CA LEU A 166 -28.06 5.65 -9.67
C LEU A 166 -28.12 4.64 -8.52
N PRO A 167 -28.19 3.32 -8.77
CA PRO A 167 -27.97 2.33 -7.73
C PRO A 167 -26.66 2.58 -6.98
N ALA A 168 -26.68 2.50 -5.63
CA ALA A 168 -25.53 2.87 -4.81
C ALA A 168 -24.27 2.05 -5.16
N HIS A 169 -24.44 0.75 -5.42
CA HIS A 169 -23.35 -0.13 -5.79
C HIS A 169 -22.72 0.25 -7.14
N GLU A 170 -23.50 0.65 -8.12
CA GLU A 170 -22.98 1.08 -9.43
C GLU A 170 -22.21 2.40 -9.30
N LEU A 171 -22.75 3.36 -8.55
CA LEU A 171 -22.08 4.62 -8.26
C LEU A 171 -20.76 4.39 -7.48
N ALA A 172 -20.80 3.57 -6.43
CA ALA A 172 -19.63 3.21 -5.66
C ALA A 172 -18.54 2.53 -6.53
N THR A 173 -18.96 1.62 -7.41
CA THR A 173 -18.04 0.94 -8.35
C THR A 173 -17.35 1.95 -9.25
N ALA A 174 -18.11 2.85 -9.88
CA ALA A 174 -17.55 3.86 -10.78
C ALA A 174 -16.58 4.80 -10.07
N LEU A 175 -16.95 5.26 -8.87
CA LEU A 175 -16.10 6.17 -8.07
C LEU A 175 -14.80 5.51 -7.62
N ASN A 176 -14.85 4.26 -7.14
CA ASN A 176 -13.65 3.54 -6.72
C ASN A 176 -12.71 3.20 -7.89
N LEU A 177 -13.25 2.78 -9.04
CA LEU A 177 -12.45 2.55 -10.25
C LEU A 177 -11.82 3.84 -10.79
N MET A 178 -12.54 4.96 -10.72
CA MET A 178 -11.98 6.27 -11.06
C MET A 178 -10.83 6.65 -10.11
N ASN A 179 -11.01 6.46 -8.80
CA ASN A 179 -9.94 6.70 -7.82
C ASN A 179 -8.70 5.89 -8.17
N GLU A 180 -8.86 4.57 -8.34
CA GLU A 180 -7.78 3.67 -8.70
C GLU A 180 -7.02 4.18 -9.93
N ARG A 181 -7.73 4.43 -11.02
CA ARG A 181 -7.10 4.85 -12.28
C ARG A 181 -6.40 6.20 -12.15
N THR A 182 -7.02 7.16 -11.48
CA THR A 182 -6.47 8.52 -11.32
C THR A 182 -5.21 8.50 -10.45
N LEU A 183 -5.24 7.78 -9.31
CA LEU A 183 -4.10 7.65 -8.41
C LEU A 183 -2.92 6.97 -9.12
N PHE A 184 -3.15 5.85 -9.80
CA PHE A 184 -2.08 5.12 -10.46
C PHE A 184 -1.47 5.89 -11.61
N ALA A 185 -2.27 6.59 -12.42
CA ALA A 185 -1.74 7.44 -13.48
C ALA A 185 -0.84 8.56 -12.94
N SER A 186 -1.26 9.17 -11.83
CA SER A 186 -0.48 10.22 -11.16
C SER A 186 0.84 9.67 -10.58
N PHE A 187 0.80 8.55 -9.84
CA PHE A 187 1.99 7.93 -9.25
C PHE A 187 2.98 7.39 -10.29
N ALA A 188 2.48 6.96 -11.45
CA ALA A 188 3.32 6.50 -12.55
C ALA A 188 3.86 7.64 -13.43
N GLY A 189 3.39 8.87 -13.23
CA GLY A 189 3.74 10.00 -14.09
C GLY A 189 3.22 9.85 -15.52
N GLU A 190 2.12 9.12 -15.72
CA GLU A 190 1.51 8.91 -17.02
C GLU A 190 1.00 10.22 -17.64
N GLN A 191 0.83 10.22 -18.99
CA GLN A 191 0.18 11.33 -19.68
C GLN A 191 -0.98 10.78 -20.53
N PRO A 192 -2.22 11.30 -20.38
CA PRO A 192 -2.60 12.36 -19.43
C PRO A 192 -2.79 11.86 -17.99
N SER A 193 -2.48 12.71 -17.01
CA SER A 193 -2.80 12.48 -15.61
C SER A 193 -3.13 13.78 -14.86
N VAL A 194 -3.84 13.65 -13.74
CA VAL A 194 -4.05 14.77 -12.82
C VAL A 194 -2.74 14.98 -12.03
N PRO A 195 -2.23 16.22 -11.91
CA PRO A 195 -1.06 16.48 -11.08
C PRO A 195 -1.25 15.99 -9.65
N GLU A 196 -0.24 15.33 -9.08
CA GLU A 196 -0.32 14.68 -7.77
C GLU A 196 -0.85 15.61 -6.66
N ALA A 197 -0.37 16.87 -6.64
CA ALA A 197 -0.82 17.88 -5.69
C ALA A 197 -2.32 18.26 -5.80
N ARG A 198 -3.01 17.84 -6.86
CA ARG A 198 -4.42 18.17 -7.12
C ARG A 198 -5.32 16.94 -7.12
N VAL A 199 -4.74 15.73 -7.08
CA VAL A 199 -5.50 14.48 -7.18
C VAL A 199 -6.55 14.37 -6.09
N LEU A 200 -6.18 14.55 -4.83
CA LEU A 200 -7.10 14.41 -3.70
C LEU A 200 -8.28 15.38 -3.83
N ASP A 201 -8.02 16.65 -4.04
CA ASP A 201 -9.08 17.67 -4.18
C ASP A 201 -10.01 17.39 -5.37
N THR A 202 -9.42 16.95 -6.49
CA THR A 202 -10.19 16.58 -7.70
C THR A 202 -11.12 15.40 -7.42
N LEU A 203 -10.61 14.34 -6.80
CA LEU A 203 -11.40 13.16 -6.49
C LEU A 203 -12.50 13.46 -5.48
N VAL A 204 -12.19 14.19 -4.41
CA VAL A 204 -13.18 14.60 -3.39
C VAL A 204 -14.31 15.41 -4.01
N HIS A 205 -13.98 16.39 -4.86
CA HIS A 205 -14.97 17.20 -5.57
C HIS A 205 -15.92 16.32 -6.40
N ILE A 206 -15.38 15.39 -7.19
CA ILE A 206 -16.18 14.51 -8.03
C ILE A 206 -17.06 13.59 -7.18
N TRP A 207 -16.54 13.01 -6.10
CA TRP A 207 -17.29 12.16 -5.19
C TRP A 207 -18.46 12.89 -4.56
N VAL A 208 -18.20 14.05 -3.94
CA VAL A 208 -19.22 14.85 -3.27
C VAL A 208 -20.30 15.28 -4.26
N THR A 209 -19.91 15.80 -5.42
CA THR A 209 -20.88 16.22 -6.47
C THR A 209 -21.70 15.05 -7.00
N SER A 210 -21.06 13.87 -7.21
CA SER A 210 -21.77 12.68 -7.73
C SER A 210 -22.73 12.07 -6.72
N ILE A 211 -22.40 12.11 -5.43
CA ILE A 211 -23.22 11.50 -4.37
C ILE A 211 -24.36 12.42 -3.93
N TYR A 212 -24.08 13.71 -3.74
CA TYR A 212 -25.02 14.67 -3.14
C TYR A 212 -25.68 15.61 -4.16
N GLY A 213 -25.18 15.66 -5.39
CA GLY A 213 -25.58 16.65 -6.37
C GLY A 213 -24.86 18.01 -6.16
N GLU A 214 -25.13 18.97 -7.02
CA GLU A 214 -24.64 20.34 -6.82
C GLU A 214 -25.28 20.92 -5.55
N ASN A 215 -24.47 21.56 -4.69
CA ASN A 215 -24.98 22.41 -3.62
C ASN A 215 -25.71 23.59 -4.29
N ARG A 216 -27.03 23.49 -4.42
CA ARG A 216 -27.89 24.64 -4.72
C ARG A 216 -28.15 25.43 -3.45
#